data_2eaa3d3b8498f30767015788fc8bcb8a
#
_entry.id   2eaa3d3b8498f30767015788fc8bcb8a
#
_cell.length_a   1.000
_cell.length_b   1.000
_cell.length_c   1.000
_cell.angle_alpha   90.00
_cell.angle_beta   90.00
_cell.angle_gamma   90.00
#
_symmetry.space_group_name_H-M   'P 1'
#
loop_
_entity.id
_entity.type
_entity.pdbx_description
1 polymer ?
#
loop_
_entity_poly.entity_id
_entity_poly.type
_entity_poly.pdbx_seq_one_letter_code
_entity_poly.pdbx_strand_id
1 'polypeptide(L)'
;MSGKFLIFGATGSIGSSLAEQMNNAGYDNVHLVSRNQDEVEAIASKYGFSFTVADVLEQGYTEKIKVDLEDALGIAYCIGSIDLKPFKMVTENDFNKCMKLNLYSAIEAIKAYQEALKKNKGSVVLFSTAAVHRGFTNHSIIASAKAAVEGLAISLAAEFAPNIRVNCIAPSLTNSKIAQPMLKNTAIAEGIAKAHPLKRIGEGKDSASLAKFLLTNESSWITGQVIAVDGGRSKLA
;
A
#
# COMPACT_ATOMS: atom_id res chain seq x y z
N MET A 1 23.40 7.80 2.82
CA MET A 1 22.72 6.81 3.69
C MET A 1 22.66 5.50 2.92
N SER A 2 23.16 4.41 3.46
CA SER A 2 23.28 3.13 2.75
C SER A 2 22.01 2.30 2.68
N GLY A 3 20.95 2.67 3.40
CA GLY A 3 19.72 1.87 3.48
C GLY A 3 18.77 2.06 2.30
N LYS A 4 17.80 1.12 2.14
CA LYS A 4 16.86 1.08 1.03
C LYS A 4 15.42 1.32 1.45
N PHE A 5 14.64 1.95 0.56
CA PHE A 5 13.18 1.99 0.63
C PHE A 5 12.60 0.78 -0.11
N LEU A 6 11.85 -0.06 0.57
CA LEU A 6 11.22 -1.25 0.00
C LEU A 6 9.79 -0.92 -0.44
N ILE A 7 9.46 -1.16 -1.71
CA ILE A 7 8.12 -0.98 -2.27
C ILE A 7 7.54 -2.35 -2.62
N PHE A 8 6.64 -2.87 -1.78
CA PHE A 8 5.89 -4.09 -2.03
C PHE A 8 4.70 -3.80 -2.93
N GLY A 9 4.48 -4.61 -3.95
CA GLY A 9 3.46 -4.37 -4.98
C GLY A 9 3.87 -3.30 -5.99
N ALA A 10 5.17 -3.23 -6.30
CA ALA A 10 5.78 -2.20 -7.13
C ALA A 10 5.22 -2.11 -8.58
N THR A 11 4.58 -3.16 -9.09
CA THR A 11 3.94 -3.19 -10.42
C THR A 11 2.47 -2.77 -10.42
N GLY A 12 1.89 -2.52 -9.23
CA GLY A 12 0.56 -1.94 -9.08
C GLY A 12 0.55 -0.44 -9.38
N SER A 13 -0.63 0.14 -9.61
CA SER A 13 -0.78 1.56 -9.97
C SER A 13 -0.14 2.50 -8.95
N ILE A 14 -0.32 2.26 -7.64
CA ILE A 14 0.27 3.08 -6.60
C ILE A 14 1.78 2.81 -6.48
N GLY A 15 2.18 1.52 -6.43
CA GLY A 15 3.59 1.15 -6.26
C GLY A 15 4.48 1.62 -7.40
N SER A 16 4.03 1.51 -8.66
CA SER A 16 4.79 2.00 -9.83
C SER A 16 4.88 3.52 -9.86
N SER A 17 3.79 4.21 -9.50
CA SER A 17 3.81 5.67 -9.36
C SER A 17 4.71 6.13 -8.21
N LEU A 18 4.79 5.37 -7.11
CA LEU A 18 5.69 5.66 -6.00
C LEU A 18 7.15 5.48 -6.43
N ALA A 19 7.48 4.39 -7.13
CA ALA A 19 8.82 4.16 -7.68
C ALA A 19 9.26 5.33 -8.59
N GLU A 20 8.38 5.78 -9.50
CA GLU A 20 8.64 6.94 -10.36
C GLU A 20 8.88 8.22 -9.55
N GLN A 21 8.05 8.49 -8.54
CA GLN A 21 8.18 9.71 -7.73
C GLN A 21 9.41 9.70 -6.82
N MET A 22 9.82 8.52 -6.32
CA MET A 22 11.08 8.37 -5.59
C MET A 22 12.27 8.67 -6.50
N ASN A 23 12.29 8.12 -7.73
CA ASN A 23 13.32 8.43 -8.73
C ASN A 23 13.36 9.93 -9.06
N ASN A 24 12.22 10.55 -9.33
CA ASN A 24 12.13 11.97 -9.67
C ASN A 24 12.58 12.89 -8.52
N ALA A 25 12.50 12.41 -7.28
CA ALA A 25 13.00 13.10 -6.10
C ALA A 25 14.49 12.83 -5.79
N GLY A 26 15.18 12.07 -6.66
CA GLY A 26 16.61 11.77 -6.55
C GLY A 26 16.94 10.61 -5.61
N TYR A 27 15.96 9.79 -5.23
CA TYR A 27 16.21 8.56 -4.47
C TYR A 27 16.59 7.42 -5.43
N ASP A 28 17.82 6.95 -5.35
CA ASP A 28 18.36 5.81 -6.10
C ASP A 28 18.37 4.50 -5.29
N ASN A 29 18.16 4.61 -4.00
CA ASN A 29 18.19 3.52 -3.03
C ASN A 29 16.83 2.86 -2.80
N VAL A 30 16.11 2.55 -3.89
CA VAL A 30 14.81 1.87 -3.87
C VAL A 30 14.97 0.39 -4.21
N HIS A 31 14.23 -0.47 -3.51
CA HIS A 31 14.10 -1.89 -3.82
C HIS A 31 12.64 -2.26 -4.09
N LEU A 32 12.39 -2.85 -5.25
CA LEU A 32 11.06 -3.19 -5.72
C LEU A 32 10.74 -4.66 -5.43
N VAL A 33 9.58 -4.94 -4.86
CA VAL A 33 9.09 -6.31 -4.62
C VAL A 33 7.78 -6.52 -5.36
N SER A 34 7.73 -7.52 -6.23
CA SER A 34 6.53 -7.90 -6.99
C SER A 34 6.59 -9.37 -7.39
N ARG A 35 5.43 -9.96 -7.67
CA ARG A 35 5.34 -11.34 -8.18
C ARG A 35 5.49 -11.47 -9.71
N ASN A 36 5.33 -10.37 -10.44
CA ASN A 36 5.47 -10.35 -11.91
C ASN A 36 6.88 -9.92 -12.27
N GLN A 37 7.68 -10.86 -12.77
CA GLN A 37 9.08 -10.64 -13.11
C GLN A 37 9.24 -9.58 -14.20
N ASP A 38 8.58 -9.75 -15.35
CA ASP A 38 8.78 -8.89 -16.52
C ASP A 38 8.44 -7.42 -16.20
N GLU A 39 7.34 -7.22 -15.46
CA GLU A 39 6.89 -5.88 -15.08
C GLU A 39 7.83 -5.21 -14.05
N VAL A 40 8.30 -5.95 -13.04
CA VAL A 40 9.17 -5.37 -12.02
C VAL A 40 10.56 -5.10 -12.57
N GLU A 41 11.07 -5.97 -13.43
CA GLU A 41 12.35 -5.80 -14.11
C GLU A 41 12.33 -4.58 -15.05
N ALA A 42 11.24 -4.37 -15.80
CA ALA A 42 11.08 -3.19 -16.63
C ALA A 42 11.11 -1.89 -15.83
N ILE A 43 10.43 -1.84 -14.67
CA ILE A 43 10.46 -0.66 -13.80
C ILE A 43 11.84 -0.47 -13.17
N ALA A 44 12.45 -1.56 -12.69
CA ALA A 44 13.78 -1.53 -12.09
C ALA A 44 14.84 -1.04 -13.07
N SER A 45 14.84 -1.58 -14.29
CA SER A 45 15.76 -1.16 -15.36
C SER A 45 15.58 0.30 -15.75
N LYS A 46 14.33 0.77 -15.81
CA LYS A 46 14.01 2.18 -16.15
C LYS A 46 14.63 3.18 -15.18
N TYR A 47 14.66 2.85 -13.89
CA TYR A 47 15.10 3.77 -12.84
C TYR A 47 16.41 3.39 -12.16
N GLY A 48 17.06 2.29 -12.57
CA GLY A 48 18.29 1.79 -11.93
C GLY A 48 18.06 1.18 -10.54
N PHE A 49 16.84 0.74 -10.23
CA PHE A 49 16.49 0.17 -8.94
C PHE A 49 16.82 -1.31 -8.85
N SER A 50 17.07 -1.80 -7.64
CA SER A 50 17.13 -3.24 -7.39
C SER A 50 15.72 -3.83 -7.22
N PHE A 51 15.55 -5.13 -7.47
CA PHE A 51 14.26 -5.79 -7.30
C PHE A 51 14.37 -7.25 -6.83
N THR A 52 13.27 -7.75 -6.31
CA THR A 52 13.05 -9.16 -6.02
C THR A 52 11.69 -9.61 -6.55
N VAL A 53 11.67 -10.78 -7.18
CA VAL A 53 10.43 -11.47 -7.54
C VAL A 53 9.99 -12.34 -6.37
N ALA A 54 8.86 -12.01 -5.74
CA ALA A 54 8.31 -12.77 -4.63
C ALA A 54 6.78 -12.66 -4.60
N ASP A 55 6.11 -13.78 -4.33
CA ASP A 55 4.70 -13.79 -3.99
C ASP A 55 4.56 -13.75 -2.46
N VAL A 56 3.93 -12.71 -1.95
CA VAL A 56 3.74 -12.52 -0.50
C VAL A 56 2.79 -13.53 0.13
N LEU A 57 2.11 -14.35 -0.66
CA LEU A 57 1.29 -15.46 -0.17
C LEU A 57 2.11 -16.73 0.10
N GLU A 58 3.33 -16.82 -0.42
CA GLU A 58 4.24 -17.94 -0.14
C GLU A 58 4.82 -17.80 1.28
N GLN A 59 4.97 -18.93 1.95
CA GLN A 59 5.62 -18.98 3.27
C GLN A 59 7.09 -18.59 3.14
N GLY A 60 7.58 -17.74 4.04
CA GLY A 60 8.98 -17.30 4.04
C GLY A 60 9.35 -16.39 2.86
N TYR A 61 8.39 -15.75 2.20
CA TYR A 61 8.67 -14.88 1.06
C TYR A 61 9.67 -13.76 1.37
N THR A 62 9.75 -13.33 2.61
CA THR A 62 10.70 -12.29 3.06
C THR A 62 12.15 -12.75 2.97
N GLU A 63 12.43 -14.04 3.09
CA GLU A 63 13.78 -14.62 2.96
C GLU A 63 14.30 -14.55 1.51
N LYS A 64 13.40 -14.43 0.53
CA LYS A 64 13.75 -14.25 -0.89
C LYS A 64 14.20 -12.84 -1.22
N ILE A 65 13.90 -11.86 -0.34
CA ILE A 65 14.17 -10.44 -0.62
C ILE A 65 15.65 -10.16 -0.43
N LYS A 66 16.31 -9.80 -1.53
CA LYS A 66 17.77 -9.56 -1.60
C LYS A 66 18.15 -8.15 -1.13
N VAL A 67 17.67 -7.75 0.01
CA VAL A 67 18.08 -6.53 0.72
C VAL A 67 18.62 -6.98 2.07
N ASP A 68 19.76 -6.45 2.46
CA ASP A 68 20.31 -6.73 3.79
C ASP A 68 19.25 -6.34 4.83
N LEU A 69 19.00 -7.26 5.75
CA LEU A 69 18.03 -7.04 6.84
C LEU A 69 18.42 -5.86 7.75
N GLU A 70 19.66 -5.37 7.64
CA GLU A 70 20.12 -4.19 8.37
C GLU A 70 19.93 -2.86 7.61
N ASP A 71 19.54 -2.91 6.34
CA ASP A 71 19.57 -1.75 5.43
C ASP A 71 18.19 -1.17 5.05
N ALA A 72 17.13 -1.43 5.80
CA ALA A 72 15.83 -0.83 5.52
C ALA A 72 15.69 0.59 6.11
N LEU A 73 15.33 1.55 5.26
CA LEU A 73 14.95 2.93 5.63
C LEU A 73 13.43 3.11 5.69
N GLY A 74 12.70 2.37 4.89
CA GLY A 74 11.25 2.46 4.86
C GLY A 74 10.59 1.35 4.09
N ILE A 75 9.32 1.09 4.40
CA ILE A 75 8.47 0.12 3.74
C ILE A 75 7.18 0.80 3.28
N ALA A 76 6.87 0.71 1.99
CA ALA A 76 5.54 0.95 1.44
C ALA A 76 4.90 -0.39 1.06
N TYR A 77 3.85 -0.81 1.76
CA TYR A 77 3.14 -2.03 1.45
C TYR A 77 1.92 -1.73 0.58
N CYS A 78 2.14 -1.64 -0.76
CA CYS A 78 1.13 -1.26 -1.76
C CYS A 78 0.31 -2.45 -2.28
N ILE A 79 0.42 -3.63 -1.66
CA ILE A 79 -0.32 -4.83 -2.06
C ILE A 79 -1.73 -4.78 -1.49
N GLY A 80 -2.69 -5.21 -2.30
CA GLY A 80 -4.07 -5.32 -1.88
C GLY A 80 -4.96 -5.96 -2.93
N SER A 81 -6.23 -6.14 -2.57
CA SER A 81 -7.27 -6.68 -3.43
C SER A 81 -8.53 -5.82 -3.39
N ILE A 82 -9.48 -6.11 -4.29
CA ILE A 82 -10.84 -5.58 -4.27
C ILE A 82 -11.79 -6.77 -4.24
N ASP A 83 -12.08 -7.27 -3.04
CA ASP A 83 -12.92 -8.45 -2.82
C ASP A 83 -14.37 -8.00 -2.54
N LEU A 84 -15.19 -7.98 -3.59
CA LEU A 84 -16.58 -7.55 -3.54
C LEU A 84 -17.52 -8.76 -3.67
N LYS A 85 -18.37 -8.97 -2.67
CA LYS A 85 -19.29 -10.10 -2.65
C LYS A 85 -20.55 -9.78 -1.83
N PRO A 86 -21.76 -10.12 -2.31
CA PRO A 86 -22.96 -10.02 -1.49
C PRO A 86 -22.82 -10.80 -0.18
N PHE A 87 -23.16 -10.20 0.96
CA PHE A 87 -22.86 -10.78 2.27
C PHE A 87 -23.40 -12.21 2.45
N LYS A 88 -24.59 -12.50 1.91
CA LYS A 88 -25.18 -13.86 1.94
C LYS A 88 -24.33 -14.95 1.26
N MET A 89 -23.38 -14.55 0.41
CA MET A 89 -22.48 -15.46 -0.32
C MET A 89 -21.07 -15.50 0.27
N VAL A 90 -20.79 -14.67 1.29
CA VAL A 90 -19.48 -14.57 1.90
C VAL A 90 -19.22 -15.82 2.74
N THR A 91 -18.00 -16.34 2.66
CA THR A 91 -17.51 -17.47 3.42
C THR A 91 -16.33 -17.10 4.31
N GLU A 92 -16.05 -17.90 5.31
CA GLU A 92 -14.84 -17.76 6.14
C GLU A 92 -13.56 -17.76 5.28
N ASN A 93 -13.52 -18.62 4.26
CA ASN A 93 -12.35 -18.70 3.36
C ASN A 93 -12.13 -17.40 2.57
N ASP A 94 -13.19 -16.65 2.22
CA ASP A 94 -13.04 -15.34 1.58
C ASP A 94 -12.34 -14.34 2.52
N PHE A 95 -12.72 -14.32 3.79
CA PHE A 95 -12.06 -13.52 4.81
C PHE A 95 -10.60 -13.93 5.01
N ASN A 96 -10.34 -15.23 5.18
CA ASN A 96 -8.99 -15.74 5.41
C ASN A 96 -8.03 -15.39 4.27
N LYS A 97 -8.46 -15.53 3.01
CA LYS A 97 -7.68 -15.12 1.83
C LYS A 97 -7.41 -13.62 1.81
N CYS A 98 -8.44 -12.82 2.06
CA CYS A 98 -8.32 -11.37 2.07
C CYS A 98 -7.38 -10.87 3.19
N MET A 99 -7.52 -11.43 4.41
CA MET A 99 -6.66 -11.14 5.55
C MET A 99 -5.21 -11.56 5.30
N LYS A 100 -5.00 -12.76 4.70
CA LYS A 100 -3.64 -13.23 4.37
C LYS A 100 -2.92 -12.25 3.44
N LEU A 101 -3.58 -11.81 2.38
CA LEU A 101 -2.99 -10.90 1.39
C LEU A 101 -2.79 -9.48 1.92
N ASN A 102 -3.79 -8.93 2.62
CA ASN A 102 -3.82 -7.51 2.96
C ASN A 102 -3.17 -7.20 4.32
N LEU A 103 -3.20 -8.14 5.27
CA LEU A 103 -2.75 -7.91 6.64
C LEU A 103 -1.55 -8.79 7.02
N TYR A 104 -1.70 -10.12 6.98
CA TYR A 104 -0.68 -11.01 7.54
C TYR A 104 0.65 -10.92 6.79
N SER A 105 0.61 -10.85 5.46
CA SER A 105 1.82 -10.66 4.67
C SER A 105 2.49 -9.29 4.91
N ALA A 106 1.72 -8.23 5.20
CA ALA A 106 2.29 -6.95 5.61
C ALA A 106 3.00 -7.06 6.98
N ILE A 107 2.40 -7.79 7.93
CA ILE A 107 3.01 -8.06 9.24
C ILE A 107 4.34 -8.81 9.07
N GLU A 108 4.39 -9.82 8.21
CA GLU A 108 5.62 -10.57 7.92
C GLU A 108 6.72 -9.65 7.36
N ALA A 109 6.39 -8.75 6.41
CA ALA A 109 7.33 -7.78 5.88
C ALA A 109 7.87 -6.83 6.95
N ILE A 110 6.99 -6.28 7.77
CA ILE A 110 7.38 -5.34 8.84
C ILE A 110 8.28 -6.04 9.86
N LYS A 111 7.92 -7.25 10.30
CA LYS A 111 8.73 -8.03 11.26
C LYS A 111 10.12 -8.33 10.72
N ALA A 112 10.25 -8.70 9.44
CA ALA A 112 11.54 -9.03 8.85
C ALA A 112 12.53 -7.85 8.90
N TYR A 113 12.04 -6.61 8.78
CA TYR A 113 12.88 -5.41 8.72
C TYR A 113 12.76 -4.51 9.95
N GLN A 114 12.10 -4.94 11.02
CA GLN A 114 11.84 -4.11 12.19
C GLN A 114 13.10 -3.54 12.82
N GLU A 115 14.15 -4.35 13.01
CA GLU A 115 15.41 -3.90 13.63
C GLU A 115 16.14 -2.89 12.75
N ALA A 116 16.16 -3.09 11.43
CA ALA A 116 16.73 -2.13 10.50
C ALA A 116 15.98 -0.80 10.51
N LEU A 117 14.65 -0.86 10.46
CA LEU A 117 13.80 0.33 10.53
C LEU A 117 14.04 1.09 11.85
N LYS A 118 14.17 0.37 12.97
CA LYS A 118 14.47 0.96 14.29
C LYS A 118 15.84 1.64 14.32
N LYS A 119 16.87 0.95 13.84
CA LYS A 119 18.25 1.46 13.74
C LYS A 119 18.34 2.73 12.90
N ASN A 120 17.59 2.76 11.79
CA ASN A 120 17.62 3.84 10.80
C ASN A 120 16.56 4.93 11.02
N LYS A 121 15.78 4.87 12.10
CA LYS A 121 14.62 5.76 12.35
C LYS A 121 13.66 5.79 11.15
N GLY A 122 13.32 4.60 10.67
CA GLY A 122 12.61 4.40 9.41
C GLY A 122 11.12 4.75 9.45
N SER A 123 10.45 4.44 8.35
CA SER A 123 9.02 4.71 8.17
C SER A 123 8.31 3.54 7.50
N VAL A 124 7.09 3.25 7.96
CA VAL A 124 6.18 2.26 7.35
C VAL A 124 4.94 2.97 6.86
N VAL A 125 4.57 2.73 5.60
CA VAL A 125 3.34 3.22 4.98
C VAL A 125 2.51 2.02 4.55
N LEU A 126 1.34 1.89 5.16
CA LEU A 126 0.33 0.89 4.84
C LEU A 126 -0.81 1.50 4.02
N PHE A 127 -1.61 0.65 3.36
CA PHE A 127 -2.72 1.11 2.55
C PHE A 127 -4.03 0.45 2.99
N SER A 128 -4.98 1.30 3.40
CA SER A 128 -6.37 0.97 3.69
C SER A 128 -7.27 1.29 2.48
N THR A 129 -8.49 1.71 2.74
CA THR A 129 -9.48 2.14 1.75
C THR A 129 -10.51 3.09 2.38
N ALA A 130 -11.03 4.03 1.61
CA ALA A 130 -12.17 4.87 2.01
C ALA A 130 -13.40 4.04 2.43
N ALA A 131 -13.49 2.77 2.01
CA ALA A 131 -14.58 1.85 2.36
C ALA A 131 -14.61 1.47 3.86
N VAL A 132 -13.56 1.72 4.61
CA VAL A 132 -13.56 1.57 6.08
C VAL A 132 -14.37 2.68 6.75
N HIS A 133 -14.22 3.91 6.25
CA HIS A 133 -14.84 5.10 6.86
C HIS A 133 -16.21 5.43 6.29
N ARG A 134 -16.54 4.85 5.14
CA ARG A 134 -17.82 4.98 4.47
C ARG A 134 -18.30 3.61 3.99
N GLY A 135 -19.47 3.16 4.44
CA GLY A 135 -20.05 1.89 4.02
C GLY A 135 -20.38 1.87 2.53
N PHE A 136 -20.04 0.76 1.87
CA PHE A 136 -20.42 0.45 0.50
C PHE A 136 -21.00 -0.96 0.42
N THR A 137 -21.97 -1.16 -0.49
CA THR A 137 -22.53 -2.48 -0.72
C THR A 137 -21.47 -3.47 -1.18
N ASN A 138 -21.53 -4.70 -0.70
CA ASN A 138 -20.63 -5.82 -1.03
C ASN A 138 -19.16 -5.67 -0.56
N HIS A 139 -18.84 -4.72 0.30
CA HIS A 139 -17.46 -4.46 0.75
C HIS A 139 -17.10 -5.11 2.10
N SER A 140 -17.96 -5.97 2.68
CA SER A 140 -17.75 -6.53 4.00
C SER A 140 -16.37 -7.22 4.19
N ILE A 141 -15.91 -7.96 3.18
CA ILE A 141 -14.61 -8.66 3.24
C ILE A 141 -13.46 -7.65 3.27
N ILE A 142 -13.36 -6.83 2.22
CA ILE A 142 -12.21 -5.93 2.07
C ILE A 142 -12.22 -4.79 3.09
N ALA A 143 -13.39 -4.26 3.46
CA ALA A 143 -13.47 -3.22 4.48
C ALA A 143 -13.01 -3.73 5.85
N SER A 144 -13.39 -4.96 6.24
CA SER A 144 -12.92 -5.58 7.48
C SER A 144 -11.41 -5.80 7.50
N ALA A 145 -10.84 -6.34 6.40
CA ALA A 145 -9.39 -6.54 6.31
C ALA A 145 -8.62 -5.22 6.36
N LYS A 146 -9.11 -4.18 5.70
CA LYS A 146 -8.46 -2.87 5.67
C LYS A 146 -8.66 -2.09 6.97
N ALA A 147 -9.76 -2.26 7.69
CA ALA A 147 -9.92 -1.76 9.05
C ALA A 147 -8.89 -2.39 10.01
N ALA A 148 -8.62 -3.68 9.86
CA ALA A 148 -7.55 -4.34 10.62
C ALA A 148 -6.15 -3.77 10.30
N VAL A 149 -5.89 -3.37 9.04
CA VAL A 149 -4.65 -2.67 8.65
C VAL A 149 -4.55 -1.30 9.33
N GLU A 150 -5.64 -0.55 9.46
CA GLU A 150 -5.66 0.73 10.17
C GLU A 150 -5.36 0.54 11.66
N GLY A 151 -6.01 -0.43 12.30
CA GLY A 151 -5.75 -0.78 13.70
C GLY A 151 -4.30 -1.20 13.93
N LEU A 152 -3.74 -2.02 13.01
CA LEU A 152 -2.33 -2.39 13.04
C LEU A 152 -1.42 -1.16 12.93
N ALA A 153 -1.69 -0.24 11.99
CA ALA A 153 -0.86 0.95 11.80
C ALA A 153 -0.80 1.82 13.05
N ILE A 154 -1.94 2.05 13.71
CA ILE A 154 -2.03 2.85 14.93
C ILE A 154 -1.30 2.16 16.09
N SER A 155 -1.49 0.84 16.25
CA SER A 155 -0.85 0.07 17.32
C SER A 155 0.67 0.04 17.16
N LEU A 156 1.16 -0.23 15.94
CA LEU A 156 2.60 -0.22 15.65
C LEU A 156 3.23 1.17 15.78
N ALA A 157 2.50 2.23 15.44
CA ALA A 157 2.97 3.59 15.65
C ALA A 157 3.23 3.88 17.14
N ALA A 158 2.36 3.42 18.02
CA ALA A 158 2.53 3.57 19.47
C ALA A 158 3.68 2.71 20.00
N GLU A 159 3.78 1.45 19.54
CA GLU A 159 4.80 0.51 19.99
C GLU A 159 6.21 0.88 19.52
N PHE A 160 6.33 1.40 18.28
CA PHE A 160 7.63 1.65 17.66
C PHE A 160 8.17 3.06 17.88
N ALA A 161 7.34 4.00 18.37
CA ALA A 161 7.79 5.34 18.71
C ALA A 161 8.88 5.29 19.79
N PRO A 162 9.90 6.16 19.73
CA PRO A 162 10.12 7.23 18.76
C PRO A 162 10.97 6.80 17.54
N ASN A 163 11.21 5.51 17.34
CA ASN A 163 12.24 5.03 16.41
C ASN A 163 11.69 4.77 15.00
N ILE A 164 10.42 4.34 14.86
CA ILE A 164 9.82 4.07 13.55
C ILE A 164 8.49 4.80 13.48
N ARG A 165 8.25 5.52 12.40
CA ARG A 165 6.95 6.11 12.10
C ARG A 165 6.10 5.10 11.30
N VAL A 166 4.83 4.98 11.65
CA VAL A 166 3.89 4.10 10.97
C VAL A 166 2.63 4.89 10.63
N ASN A 167 2.28 4.95 9.36
CA ASN A 167 1.09 5.66 8.88
C ASN A 167 0.32 4.79 7.86
N CYS A 168 -0.94 5.10 7.67
CA CYS A 168 -1.82 4.43 6.74
C CYS A 168 -2.46 5.42 5.77
N ILE A 169 -2.51 5.08 4.49
CA ILE A 169 -3.22 5.85 3.46
C ILE A 169 -4.50 5.12 3.13
N ALA A 170 -5.64 5.82 3.09
CA ALA A 170 -6.95 5.28 2.74
C ALA A 170 -7.44 5.86 1.39
N PRO A 171 -7.08 5.25 0.25
CA PRO A 171 -7.55 5.69 -1.06
C PRO A 171 -9.01 5.32 -1.30
N SER A 172 -9.68 6.07 -2.16
CA SER A 172 -10.90 5.64 -2.83
C SER A 172 -10.54 4.86 -4.11
N LEU A 173 -11.57 4.56 -4.94
CA LEU A 173 -11.34 3.82 -6.18
C LEU A 173 -10.28 4.53 -7.03
N THR A 174 -9.21 3.79 -7.29
CA THR A 174 -8.04 4.25 -8.04
C THR A 174 -7.94 3.45 -9.34
N ASN A 175 -7.65 4.12 -10.44
CA ASN A 175 -7.41 3.49 -11.73
C ASN A 175 -6.22 2.52 -11.63
N SER A 176 -6.52 1.23 -11.76
CA SER A 176 -5.54 0.15 -11.56
C SER A 176 -6.02 -1.13 -12.22
N LYS A 177 -5.12 -2.09 -12.44
CA LYS A 177 -5.47 -3.40 -13.01
C LYS A 177 -6.58 -4.11 -12.21
N ILE A 178 -6.55 -4.03 -10.87
CA ILE A 178 -7.56 -4.67 -10.01
C ILE A 178 -8.92 -3.94 -10.03
N ALA A 179 -8.96 -2.67 -10.41
CA ALA A 179 -10.18 -1.89 -10.56
C ALA A 179 -10.83 -2.03 -11.95
N GLN A 180 -10.12 -2.56 -12.95
CA GLN A 180 -10.61 -2.67 -14.33
C GLN A 180 -11.99 -3.35 -14.46
N PRO A 181 -12.33 -4.40 -13.68
CA PRO A 181 -13.69 -4.99 -13.78
C PRO A 181 -14.83 -3.98 -13.52
N MET A 182 -14.59 -2.97 -12.68
CA MET A 182 -15.54 -1.89 -12.39
C MET A 182 -15.44 -0.74 -13.40
N LEU A 183 -14.22 -0.48 -13.92
CA LEU A 183 -13.95 0.67 -14.79
C LEU A 183 -14.21 0.41 -16.28
N LYS A 184 -14.28 -0.85 -16.71
CA LYS A 184 -14.60 -1.22 -18.11
C LYS A 184 -15.99 -0.75 -18.54
N ASN A 185 -16.95 -0.66 -17.61
CA ASN A 185 -18.25 -0.10 -17.89
C ASN A 185 -18.23 1.41 -17.69
N THR A 186 -18.27 2.16 -18.79
CA THR A 186 -18.16 3.63 -18.79
C THR A 186 -19.24 4.29 -17.91
N ALA A 187 -20.48 3.82 -17.94
CA ALA A 187 -21.55 4.39 -17.14
C ALA A 187 -21.31 4.18 -15.63
N ILE A 188 -20.78 3.01 -15.24
CA ILE A 188 -20.39 2.75 -13.85
C ILE A 188 -19.21 3.64 -13.44
N ALA A 189 -18.17 3.72 -14.28
CA ALA A 189 -17.01 4.55 -14.03
C ALA A 189 -17.37 6.03 -13.87
N GLU A 190 -18.21 6.57 -14.76
CA GLU A 190 -18.72 7.94 -14.66
C GLU A 190 -19.58 8.16 -13.40
N GLY A 191 -20.44 7.20 -13.06
CA GLY A 191 -21.24 7.27 -11.83
C GLY A 191 -20.36 7.33 -10.58
N ILE A 192 -19.30 6.52 -10.54
CA ILE A 192 -18.32 6.54 -9.44
C ILE A 192 -17.55 7.87 -9.43
N ALA A 193 -17.08 8.35 -10.58
CA ALA A 193 -16.39 9.63 -10.69
C ALA A 193 -17.25 10.81 -10.20
N LYS A 194 -18.50 10.87 -10.64
CA LYS A 194 -19.49 11.90 -10.21
C LYS A 194 -19.78 11.88 -8.72
N ALA A 195 -19.68 10.69 -8.09
CA ALA A 195 -19.88 10.52 -6.65
C ALA A 195 -18.72 11.02 -5.80
N HIS A 196 -17.55 11.31 -6.36
CA HIS A 196 -16.46 11.99 -5.67
C HIS A 196 -16.66 13.51 -5.74
N PRO A 197 -16.48 14.24 -4.65
CA PRO A 197 -16.46 15.71 -4.69
C PRO A 197 -15.53 16.29 -5.75
N LEU A 198 -14.33 15.71 -5.95
CA LEU A 198 -13.40 16.13 -6.99
C LEU A 198 -13.72 15.61 -8.41
N LYS A 199 -14.90 14.99 -8.61
CA LYS A 199 -15.48 14.59 -9.90
C LYS A 199 -14.59 13.74 -10.80
N ARG A 200 -13.69 12.96 -10.24
CA ARG A 200 -12.86 12.00 -10.95
C ARG A 200 -12.58 10.75 -10.11
N ILE A 201 -12.11 9.71 -10.76
CA ILE A 201 -11.50 8.54 -10.13
C ILE A 201 -10.05 8.88 -9.76
N GLY A 202 -9.54 8.31 -8.69
CA GLY A 202 -8.15 8.48 -8.29
C GLY A 202 -7.17 7.84 -9.29
N GLU A 203 -5.97 8.39 -9.36
CA GLU A 203 -4.83 7.82 -10.07
C GLU A 203 -3.79 7.32 -9.05
N GLY A 204 -2.95 6.35 -9.44
CA GLY A 204 -1.90 5.83 -8.56
C GLY A 204 -1.01 6.92 -7.96
N LYS A 205 -0.71 7.93 -8.76
CA LYS A 205 0.10 9.09 -8.35
C LYS A 205 -0.49 9.90 -7.21
N ASP A 206 -1.83 9.93 -7.05
CA ASP A 206 -2.48 10.70 -5.99
C ASP A 206 -2.07 10.14 -4.61
N SER A 207 -2.12 8.81 -4.44
CA SER A 207 -1.69 8.15 -3.21
C SER A 207 -0.17 8.01 -3.10
N ALA A 208 0.53 7.85 -4.21
CA ALA A 208 1.98 7.74 -4.25
C ALA A 208 2.67 9.02 -3.74
N SER A 209 2.12 10.20 -4.04
CA SER A 209 2.67 11.48 -3.56
C SER A 209 2.67 11.56 -2.03
N LEU A 210 1.57 11.15 -1.40
CA LEU A 210 1.50 11.08 0.06
C LEU A 210 2.40 9.98 0.61
N ALA A 211 2.48 8.82 -0.06
CA ALA A 211 3.36 7.73 0.37
C ALA A 211 4.83 8.15 0.36
N LYS A 212 5.32 8.83 -0.70
CA LYS A 212 6.67 9.39 -0.75
C LYS A 212 6.91 10.34 0.42
N PHE A 213 6.00 11.28 0.66
CA PHE A 213 6.10 12.22 1.77
C PHE A 213 6.16 11.50 3.13
N LEU A 214 5.31 10.49 3.36
CA LEU A 214 5.28 9.74 4.62
C LEU A 214 6.49 8.83 4.81
N LEU A 215 7.11 8.33 3.73
CA LEU A 215 8.32 7.51 3.82
C LEU A 215 9.56 8.32 4.16
N THR A 216 9.61 9.58 3.78
CA THR A 216 10.80 10.43 3.90
C THR A 216 10.79 11.28 5.17
N ASN A 217 11.91 11.97 5.43
CA ASN A 217 12.05 12.87 6.57
C ASN A 217 11.17 14.12 6.49
N GLU A 218 10.54 14.39 5.33
CA GLU A 218 9.58 15.48 5.17
C GLU A 218 8.41 15.37 6.14
N SER A 219 8.08 14.14 6.60
CA SER A 219 7.00 13.84 7.55
C SER A 219 7.51 13.41 8.93
N SER A 220 8.66 13.91 9.37
CA SER A 220 9.34 13.48 10.61
C SER A 220 8.51 13.65 11.90
N TRP A 221 7.43 14.45 11.87
CA TRP A 221 6.50 14.67 13.00
C TRP A 221 5.12 14.04 12.78
N ILE A 222 5.00 13.06 11.84
CA ILE A 222 3.74 12.39 11.49
C ILE A 222 3.87 10.88 11.72
N THR A 223 3.11 10.36 12.68
CA THR A 223 2.98 8.90 12.94
C THR A 223 1.58 8.59 13.48
N GLY A 224 1.12 7.35 13.33
CA GLY A 224 -0.18 6.88 13.81
C GLY A 224 -1.38 7.43 13.02
N GLN A 225 -1.16 8.02 11.85
CA GLN A 225 -2.24 8.65 11.10
C GLN A 225 -2.84 7.70 10.05
N VAL A 226 -4.16 7.80 9.89
CA VAL A 226 -4.90 7.25 8.75
C VAL A 226 -5.38 8.41 7.90
N ILE A 227 -4.79 8.58 6.72
CA ILE A 227 -5.02 9.75 5.87
C ILE A 227 -5.78 9.34 4.61
N ALA A 228 -6.97 9.89 4.42
CA ALA A 228 -7.78 9.66 3.22
C ALA A 228 -7.19 10.37 2.00
N VAL A 229 -7.04 9.63 0.89
CA VAL A 229 -6.73 10.14 -0.44
C VAL A 229 -7.83 9.68 -1.38
N ASP A 230 -8.98 10.32 -1.27
CA ASP A 230 -10.24 9.81 -1.78
C ASP A 230 -11.09 10.83 -2.54
N GLY A 231 -10.52 11.97 -2.88
CA GLY A 231 -11.25 13.04 -3.57
C GLY A 231 -12.43 13.59 -2.77
N GLY A 232 -12.39 13.48 -1.44
CA GLY A 232 -13.45 13.91 -0.52
C GLY A 232 -14.55 12.88 -0.31
N ARG A 233 -14.43 11.66 -0.87
CA ARG A 233 -15.50 10.66 -0.91
C ARG A 233 -16.00 10.23 0.46
N SER A 234 -15.12 10.10 1.45
CA SER A 234 -15.49 9.61 2.79
C SER A 234 -16.03 10.69 3.72
N LYS A 235 -15.72 11.96 3.46
CA LYS A 235 -16.04 13.09 4.36
C LYS A 235 -17.05 14.08 3.83
N LEU A 236 -17.10 14.30 2.50
CA LEU A 236 -17.87 15.38 1.88
C LEU A 236 -19.03 14.88 1.01
N ALA A 237 -19.17 13.59 0.78
CA ALA A 237 -20.18 13.02 -0.13
C ALA A 237 -21.15 12.07 0.57
#